data_36f7649b665e1bf6612dac45420aeb6f
#
_entry.id   36f7649b665e1bf6612dac45420aeb6f
#
_cell.length_a   1.000
_cell.length_b   1.000
_cell.length_c   1.000
_cell.angle_alpha   90.00
_cell.angle_beta   90.00
_cell.angle_gamma   90.00
#
_symmetry.space_group_name_H-M   'P 1'
#
loop_
_entity.id
_entity.type
_entity.pdbx_description
1 polymer ?
#
loop_
_entity_poly.entity_id
_entity_poly.type
_entity_poly.pdbx_seq_one_letter_code
_entity_poly.pdbx_strand_id
1 'polypeptide(L)'
;KENIITTLSYVYKEQPSYSYECLINYAGATLSWLSDNLQLIKDPKDTNKIFAKTDSANGIIFVPAFVGLSSPHWLPTSKGMIYGLTPSVNKNHIIRSALESIAFQIKDYVDDLEKNQKIFCNDIYIDGGIVANSSFMKFLSNTLKRKIFVTDFQDMSSYGSLLMGLLGMKIEKNLKEIRKYKQKYVLYRPNKNKFPDNYKKWQEVLRNFYL
;
A
#
# COMPACT_ATOMS: atom_id res chain seq x y z
N LYS A 1 4.05 -22.21 -7.02
CA LYS A 1 5.02 -21.18 -6.53
C LYS A 1 4.33 -20.40 -5.43
N GLU A 2 4.88 -20.41 -4.23
CA GLU A 2 4.42 -19.57 -3.14
C GLU A 2 4.91 -18.15 -3.43
N ASN A 3 3.98 -17.25 -3.80
CA ASN A 3 4.30 -15.86 -4.11
C ASN A 3 4.32 -14.97 -2.86
N ILE A 4 4.14 -15.56 -1.67
CA ILE A 4 3.93 -14.88 -0.40
C ILE A 4 4.94 -15.38 0.62
N ILE A 5 5.50 -14.46 1.38
CA ILE A 5 6.41 -14.79 2.49
C ILE A 5 5.59 -15.09 3.73
N THR A 6 5.94 -16.16 4.43
CA THR A 6 5.41 -16.44 5.77
C THR A 6 6.45 -16.03 6.80
N THR A 7 6.07 -15.16 7.72
CA THR A 7 6.96 -14.65 8.77
C THR A 7 6.43 -14.96 10.17
N LEU A 8 7.33 -15.01 11.15
CA LEU A 8 6.98 -15.08 12.55
C LEU A 8 6.53 -13.70 13.03
N SER A 9 5.25 -13.53 13.38
CA SER A 9 4.74 -12.26 13.89
C SER A 9 5.15 -12.02 15.34
N TYR A 10 4.91 -13.00 16.21
CA TYR A 10 5.28 -12.95 17.63
C TYR A 10 5.21 -14.35 18.26
N VAL A 11 5.81 -14.48 19.43
CA VAL A 11 5.68 -15.66 20.28
C VAL A 11 5.03 -15.22 21.61
N TYR A 12 3.96 -15.89 22.01
CA TYR A 12 3.29 -15.64 23.28
C TYR A 12 3.07 -16.95 24.01
N LYS A 13 3.61 -17.09 25.24
CA LYS A 13 3.55 -18.33 26.04
C LYS A 13 4.00 -19.55 25.22
N GLU A 14 5.16 -19.44 24.58
CA GLU A 14 5.77 -20.49 23.75
C GLU A 14 4.98 -20.87 22.49
N GLN A 15 3.87 -20.18 22.23
CA GLN A 15 3.06 -20.40 21.03
C GLN A 15 3.43 -19.37 19.97
N PRO A 16 4.00 -19.79 18.82
CA PRO A 16 4.30 -18.89 17.72
C PRO A 16 3.03 -18.50 16.95
N SER A 17 2.96 -17.26 16.52
CA SER A 17 1.96 -16.75 15.58
C SER A 17 2.63 -16.31 14.32
N TYR A 18 2.09 -16.71 13.19
CA TYR A 18 2.64 -16.40 11.86
C TYR A 18 1.73 -15.44 11.12
N SER A 19 2.31 -14.68 10.21
CA SER A 19 1.61 -13.83 9.25
C SER A 19 2.14 -14.05 7.84
N TYR A 20 1.32 -13.75 6.86
CA TYR A 20 1.77 -13.56 5.49
C TYR A 20 2.28 -12.13 5.31
N GLU A 21 3.41 -11.99 4.66
CA GLU A 21 4.04 -10.70 4.41
C GLU A 21 4.16 -10.45 2.91
N CYS A 22 3.87 -9.21 2.52
CA CYS A 22 4.06 -8.68 1.18
C CYS A 22 5.11 -7.58 1.21
N LEU A 23 6.04 -7.64 0.28
CA LEU A 23 7.02 -6.59 0.10
C LEU A 23 6.67 -5.74 -1.12
N ILE A 24 6.58 -4.43 -0.92
CA ILE A 24 6.53 -3.42 -1.97
C ILE A 24 7.76 -2.55 -1.79
N ASN A 25 8.80 -2.78 -2.59
CA ASN A 25 10.10 -2.12 -2.41
C ASN A 25 10.02 -0.59 -2.50
N TYR A 26 9.17 -0.09 -3.40
CA TYR A 26 9.00 1.34 -3.64
C TYR A 26 7.52 1.74 -3.49
N ALA A 27 7.10 2.00 -2.26
CA ALA A 27 5.82 2.64 -1.95
C ALA A 27 6.04 4.15 -1.74
N GLY A 28 6.15 4.61 -0.49
CA GLY A 28 6.44 6.01 -0.16
C GLY A 28 7.75 6.53 -0.78
N ALA A 29 8.78 5.69 -0.88
CA ALA A 29 10.04 6.02 -1.53
C ALA A 29 9.90 6.42 -3.01
N THR A 30 8.84 6.00 -3.71
CA THR A 30 8.53 6.48 -5.07
C THR A 30 8.29 7.99 -5.08
N LEU A 31 7.64 8.52 -4.05
CA LEU A 31 7.36 9.96 -3.96
C LEU A 31 8.63 10.75 -3.64
N SER A 32 9.50 10.23 -2.78
CA SER A 32 10.83 10.81 -2.55
C SER A 32 11.65 10.83 -3.84
N TRP A 33 11.61 9.75 -4.61
CA TRP A 33 12.31 9.71 -5.91
C TRP A 33 11.78 10.76 -6.90
N LEU A 34 10.46 11.00 -6.95
CA LEU A 34 9.86 12.05 -7.78
C LEU A 34 10.29 13.46 -7.33
N SER A 35 10.52 13.65 -6.02
CA SER A 35 11.01 14.89 -5.45
C SER A 35 12.49 15.08 -5.73
N ASP A 36 13.30 14.12 -5.31
CA ASP A 36 14.76 14.29 -5.20
C ASP A 36 15.45 14.14 -6.54
N ASN A 37 14.98 13.22 -7.40
CA ASN A 37 15.62 12.92 -8.68
C ASN A 37 14.97 13.64 -9.86
N LEU A 38 13.64 13.74 -9.89
CA LEU A 38 12.93 14.38 -11.00
C LEU A 38 12.47 15.81 -10.69
N GLN A 39 12.50 16.24 -9.44
CA GLN A 39 12.08 17.58 -8.99
C GLN A 39 10.64 17.93 -9.43
N LEU A 40 9.78 16.92 -9.57
CA LEU A 40 8.40 17.11 -10.00
C LEU A 40 7.52 17.66 -8.87
N ILE A 41 7.87 17.37 -7.62
CA ILE A 41 7.24 17.85 -6.38
C ILE A 41 8.31 18.45 -5.46
N LYS A 42 7.94 19.47 -4.69
CA LYS A 42 8.85 20.07 -3.70
C LYS A 42 8.83 19.33 -2.37
N ASP A 43 7.65 18.91 -1.95
CA ASP A 43 7.44 18.14 -0.72
C ASP A 43 6.47 16.98 -1.03
N PRO A 44 6.76 15.75 -0.60
CA PRO A 44 5.82 14.62 -0.71
C PRO A 44 4.41 14.92 -0.21
N LYS A 45 4.24 15.84 0.76
CA LYS A 45 2.93 16.29 1.26
C LYS A 45 2.09 17.00 0.20
N ASP A 46 2.72 17.62 -0.80
CA ASP A 46 2.00 18.30 -1.89
C ASP A 46 1.20 17.31 -2.75
N THR A 47 1.56 16.03 -2.72
CA THR A 47 0.86 14.96 -3.44
C THR A 47 -0.62 14.87 -3.08
N ASN A 48 -1.01 15.24 -1.85
CA ASN A 48 -2.42 15.24 -1.47
C ASN A 48 -3.23 16.25 -2.32
N LYS A 49 -2.73 17.48 -2.47
CA LYS A 49 -3.38 18.52 -3.28
C LYS A 49 -3.38 18.15 -4.77
N ILE A 50 -2.25 17.61 -5.25
CA ILE A 50 -2.11 17.20 -6.65
C ILE A 50 -3.09 16.08 -6.95
N PHE A 51 -3.12 15.03 -6.11
CA PHE A 51 -4.01 13.90 -6.29
C PHE A 51 -5.49 14.28 -6.24
N ALA A 52 -5.86 15.20 -5.34
CA ALA A 52 -7.24 15.69 -5.23
C ALA A 52 -7.70 16.52 -6.43
N LYS A 53 -6.79 17.27 -7.07
CA LYS A 53 -7.09 18.19 -8.19
C LYS A 53 -6.88 17.59 -9.57
N THR A 54 -6.26 16.41 -9.66
CA THR A 54 -5.98 15.73 -10.93
C THR A 54 -6.93 14.55 -11.05
N ASP A 55 -7.92 14.63 -11.93
CA ASP A 55 -9.02 13.65 -11.99
C ASP A 55 -8.56 12.24 -12.40
N SER A 56 -7.56 12.15 -13.26
CA SER A 56 -7.02 10.87 -13.73
C SER A 56 -5.52 10.97 -14.01
N ALA A 57 -4.85 9.83 -14.15
CA ALA A 57 -3.47 9.77 -14.63
C ALA A 57 -3.38 9.92 -16.17
N ASN A 58 -4.48 10.26 -16.85
CA ASN A 58 -4.55 10.46 -18.31
C ASN A 58 -3.91 9.30 -19.11
N GLY A 59 -4.18 8.07 -18.69
CA GLY A 59 -3.67 6.87 -19.34
C GLY A 59 -2.21 6.53 -19.05
N ILE A 60 -1.51 7.29 -18.19
CA ILE A 60 -0.16 6.96 -17.74
C ILE A 60 -0.20 5.77 -16.77
N ILE A 61 0.72 4.84 -16.99
CA ILE A 61 1.05 3.77 -16.03
C ILE A 61 2.49 3.97 -15.58
N PHE A 62 2.67 4.11 -14.28
CA PHE A 62 3.97 4.20 -13.63
C PHE A 62 4.28 2.88 -12.93
N VAL A 63 5.37 2.22 -13.31
CA VAL A 63 5.83 0.98 -12.66
C VAL A 63 7.11 1.27 -11.89
N PRO A 64 7.08 1.34 -10.53
CA PRO A 64 8.24 1.72 -9.73
C PRO A 64 9.18 0.54 -9.44
N ALA A 65 9.57 -0.20 -10.48
CA ALA A 65 10.46 -1.35 -10.37
C ALA A 65 11.94 -0.94 -10.35
N PHE A 66 12.31 0.06 -9.52
CA PHE A 66 13.68 0.57 -9.47
C PHE A 66 14.70 -0.47 -9.00
N VAL A 67 14.28 -1.39 -8.14
CA VAL A 67 15.06 -2.53 -7.64
C VAL A 67 14.32 -3.86 -7.92
N GLY A 68 13.57 -3.90 -9.00
CA GLY A 68 12.70 -5.02 -9.35
C GLY A 68 11.30 -4.90 -8.74
N LEU A 69 10.41 -5.81 -9.16
CA LEU A 69 9.09 -6.01 -8.57
C LEU A 69 9.17 -7.17 -7.57
N SER A 70 8.68 -6.93 -6.35
CA SER A 70 8.57 -7.94 -5.29
C SER A 70 7.24 -8.70 -5.38
N SER A 71 6.65 -9.01 -4.24
CA SER A 71 5.36 -9.72 -4.18
C SER A 71 4.27 -9.03 -4.99
N PRO A 72 3.39 -9.76 -5.68
CA PRO A 72 3.41 -11.22 -5.87
C PRO A 72 4.23 -11.67 -7.09
N HIS A 73 4.86 -10.75 -7.82
CA HIS A 73 5.46 -10.98 -9.14
C HIS A 73 6.86 -11.61 -9.07
N TRP A 74 7.69 -11.23 -8.08
CA TRP A 74 9.06 -11.72 -7.86
C TRP A 74 9.97 -11.61 -9.10
N LEU A 75 10.05 -10.40 -9.65
CA LEU A 75 10.84 -10.04 -10.84
C LEU A 75 12.01 -9.12 -10.44
N PRO A 76 13.12 -9.66 -9.90
CA PRO A 76 14.20 -8.85 -9.32
C PRO A 76 15.00 -8.06 -10.35
N THR A 77 14.99 -8.48 -11.62
CA THR A 77 15.72 -7.80 -12.71
C THR A 77 14.90 -6.73 -13.43
N SER A 78 13.62 -6.59 -13.10
CA SER A 78 12.74 -5.58 -13.69
C SER A 78 13.26 -4.17 -13.46
N LYS A 79 12.94 -3.26 -14.37
CA LYS A 79 13.29 -1.84 -14.28
C LYS A 79 12.03 -0.98 -14.23
N GLY A 80 12.13 0.20 -13.60
CA GLY A 80 11.03 1.15 -13.57
C GLY A 80 10.63 1.61 -14.97
N MET A 81 9.34 1.92 -15.16
CA MET A 81 8.79 2.35 -16.45
C MET A 81 7.71 3.41 -16.26
N ILE A 82 7.66 4.36 -17.18
CA ILE A 82 6.52 5.26 -17.39
C ILE A 82 5.97 4.95 -18.79
N TYR A 83 4.77 4.38 -18.84
CA TYR A 83 4.10 3.99 -20.09
C TYR A 83 2.94 4.94 -20.40
N GLY A 84 2.70 5.21 -21.71
CA GLY A 84 1.52 5.92 -22.18
C GLY A 84 1.72 7.46 -22.25
N LEU A 85 2.94 7.95 -22.43
CA LEU A 85 3.21 9.38 -22.63
C LEU A 85 2.61 9.86 -23.96
N THR A 86 1.89 10.98 -23.88
CA THR A 86 1.32 11.70 -25.02
C THR A 86 1.52 13.21 -24.83
N PRO A 87 1.36 14.06 -25.86
CA PRO A 87 1.49 15.51 -25.72
C PRO A 87 0.54 16.14 -24.69
N SER A 88 -0.57 15.48 -24.34
CA SER A 88 -1.53 15.97 -23.32
C SER A 88 -1.11 15.65 -21.88
N VAL A 89 -0.05 14.86 -21.70
CA VAL A 89 0.44 14.49 -20.36
C VAL A 89 1.26 15.62 -19.75
N ASN A 90 1.03 15.88 -18.48
CA ASN A 90 1.81 16.82 -17.68
C ASN A 90 2.33 16.18 -16.40
N LYS A 91 3.15 16.90 -15.63
CA LYS A 91 3.76 16.40 -14.40
C LYS A 91 2.77 15.87 -13.38
N ASN A 92 1.57 16.46 -13.28
CA ASN A 92 0.56 16.03 -12.30
C ASN A 92 -0.01 14.64 -12.65
N HIS A 93 -0.12 14.30 -13.93
CA HIS A 93 -0.53 12.97 -14.38
C HIS A 93 0.52 11.93 -14.01
N ILE A 94 1.82 12.26 -14.12
CA ILE A 94 2.92 11.37 -13.71
C ILE A 94 2.92 11.17 -12.19
N ILE A 95 2.79 12.23 -11.41
CA ILE A 95 2.72 12.15 -9.94
C ILE A 95 1.50 11.32 -9.52
N ARG A 96 0.36 11.54 -10.15
CA ARG A 96 -0.86 10.77 -9.87
C ARG A 96 -0.67 9.29 -10.20
N SER A 97 -0.10 8.95 -11.36
CA SER A 97 0.14 7.56 -11.75
C SER A 97 1.11 6.84 -10.81
N ALA A 98 2.09 7.56 -10.27
CA ALA A 98 3.00 7.02 -9.26
C ALA A 98 2.28 6.67 -7.95
N LEU A 99 1.34 7.50 -7.50
CA LEU A 99 0.47 7.17 -6.36
C LEU A 99 -0.47 6.00 -6.69
N GLU A 100 -1.10 6.02 -7.87
CA GLU A 100 -1.98 4.92 -8.30
C GLU A 100 -1.23 3.58 -8.32
N SER A 101 0.05 3.56 -8.73
CA SER A 101 0.87 2.36 -8.78
C SER A 101 1.06 1.69 -7.41
N ILE A 102 1.12 2.47 -6.33
CA ILE A 102 1.19 1.94 -4.96
C ILE A 102 -0.10 1.17 -4.65
N ALA A 103 -1.26 1.76 -4.97
CA ALA A 103 -2.55 1.11 -4.75
C ALA A 103 -2.71 -0.15 -5.61
N PHE A 104 -2.18 -0.15 -6.83
CA PHE A 104 -2.25 -1.29 -7.74
C PHE A 104 -1.38 -2.46 -7.29
N GLN A 105 -0.17 -2.20 -6.80
CA GLN A 105 0.69 -3.23 -6.21
C GLN A 105 0.03 -3.87 -4.97
N ILE A 106 -0.58 -3.05 -4.10
CA ILE A 106 -1.34 -3.57 -2.95
C ILE A 106 -2.52 -4.43 -3.43
N LYS A 107 -3.21 -3.99 -4.50
CA LYS A 107 -4.33 -4.74 -5.09
C LYS A 107 -3.88 -6.07 -5.66
N ASP A 108 -2.77 -6.10 -6.41
CA ASP A 108 -2.22 -7.34 -6.98
C ASP A 108 -1.95 -8.36 -5.86
N TYR A 109 -1.37 -7.91 -4.74
CA TYR A 109 -1.12 -8.76 -3.58
C TYR A 109 -2.40 -9.27 -2.91
N VAL A 110 -3.38 -8.37 -2.66
CA VAL A 110 -4.66 -8.77 -2.05
C VAL A 110 -5.39 -9.78 -2.95
N ASP A 111 -5.34 -9.58 -4.26
CA ASP A 111 -5.94 -10.51 -5.22
C ASP A 111 -5.23 -11.87 -5.22
N ASP A 112 -3.90 -11.89 -5.07
CA ASP A 112 -3.14 -13.14 -4.97
C ASP A 112 -3.48 -13.89 -3.68
N LEU A 113 -3.56 -13.20 -2.53
CA LEU A 113 -4.03 -13.78 -1.27
C LEU A 113 -5.41 -14.44 -1.40
N GLU A 114 -6.36 -13.73 -2.01
CA GLU A 114 -7.72 -14.22 -2.14
C GLU A 114 -7.83 -15.38 -3.14
N LYS A 115 -7.14 -15.30 -4.28
CA LYS A 115 -7.23 -16.32 -5.32
C LYS A 115 -6.43 -17.57 -5.00
N ASN A 116 -5.19 -17.40 -4.55
CA ASN A 116 -4.24 -18.51 -4.41
C ASN A 116 -4.20 -19.08 -3.00
N GLN A 117 -4.31 -18.23 -1.98
CA GLN A 117 -4.25 -18.66 -0.57
C GLN A 117 -5.64 -18.82 0.06
N LYS A 118 -6.72 -18.39 -0.62
CA LYS A 118 -8.11 -18.40 -0.11
C LYS A 118 -8.28 -17.58 1.19
N ILE A 119 -7.46 -16.55 1.36
CA ILE A 119 -7.50 -15.64 2.51
C ILE A 119 -8.20 -14.35 2.10
N PHE A 120 -9.30 -14.05 2.77
CA PHE A 120 -10.12 -12.86 2.49
C PHE A 120 -9.86 -11.75 3.49
N CYS A 121 -9.34 -10.62 3.01
CA CYS A 121 -9.08 -9.42 3.81
C CYS A 121 -10.31 -8.50 3.78
N ASN A 122 -11.16 -8.54 4.81
CA ASN A 122 -12.36 -7.71 4.87
C ASN A 122 -12.07 -6.26 5.25
N ASP A 123 -11.22 -6.07 6.23
CA ASP A 123 -10.84 -4.77 6.80
C ASP A 123 -9.32 -4.60 6.67
N ILE A 124 -8.89 -3.41 6.26
CA ILE A 124 -7.47 -3.11 6.05
C ILE A 124 -7.10 -1.93 6.95
N TYR A 125 -6.07 -2.12 7.76
CA TYR A 125 -5.52 -1.11 8.67
C TYR A 125 -4.23 -0.56 8.08
N ILE A 126 -4.09 0.77 8.07
CA ILE A 126 -2.94 1.46 7.46
C ILE A 126 -2.39 2.50 8.42
N ASP A 127 -1.07 2.56 8.49
CA ASP A 127 -0.30 3.59 9.19
C ASP A 127 0.86 4.10 8.33
N GLY A 128 1.69 4.97 8.90
CA GLY A 128 2.84 5.56 8.23
C GLY A 128 2.54 6.83 7.44
N GLY A 129 3.55 7.41 6.80
CA GLY A 129 3.48 8.77 6.24
C GLY A 129 2.44 8.96 5.13
N ILE A 130 2.13 7.93 4.36
CA ILE A 130 1.20 8.02 3.23
C ILE A 130 -0.25 8.26 3.66
N VAL A 131 -0.61 7.94 4.92
CA VAL A 131 -1.97 8.11 5.45
C VAL A 131 -2.40 9.58 5.52
N ALA A 132 -1.46 10.52 5.52
CA ALA A 132 -1.74 11.95 5.46
C ALA A 132 -2.43 12.37 4.15
N ASN A 133 -2.34 11.54 3.10
CA ASN A 133 -3.03 11.79 1.83
C ASN A 133 -4.44 11.16 1.85
N SER A 134 -5.42 11.92 2.35
CA SER A 134 -6.81 11.46 2.45
C SER A 134 -7.45 11.12 1.10
N SER A 135 -7.07 11.82 0.03
CA SER A 135 -7.56 11.55 -1.32
C SER A 135 -7.04 10.22 -1.83
N PHE A 136 -5.77 9.91 -1.55
CA PHE A 136 -5.19 8.61 -1.87
C PHE A 136 -5.81 7.48 -1.03
N MET A 137 -6.07 7.68 0.27
CA MET A 137 -6.77 6.69 1.11
C MET A 137 -8.15 6.33 0.55
N LYS A 138 -8.88 7.33 0.08
CA LYS A 138 -10.18 7.12 -0.59
C LYS A 138 -10.03 6.35 -1.91
N PHE A 139 -9.03 6.70 -2.71
CA PHE A 139 -8.70 5.99 -3.95
C PHE A 139 -8.32 4.54 -3.66
N LEU A 140 -7.47 4.29 -2.68
CA LEU A 140 -7.03 2.94 -2.28
C LEU A 140 -8.22 2.09 -1.80
N SER A 141 -9.13 2.66 -0.99
CA SER A 141 -10.37 1.98 -0.59
C SER A 141 -11.23 1.55 -1.79
N ASN A 142 -11.36 2.45 -2.79
CA ASN A 142 -12.09 2.13 -4.03
C ASN A 142 -11.38 1.04 -4.84
N THR A 143 -10.05 1.10 -4.95
CA THR A 143 -9.23 0.14 -5.69
C THR A 143 -9.33 -1.26 -5.08
N LEU A 144 -9.24 -1.35 -3.76
CA LEU A 144 -9.33 -2.63 -3.05
C LEU A 144 -10.74 -3.13 -2.86
N LYS A 145 -11.76 -2.26 -3.03
CA LYS A 145 -13.16 -2.53 -2.67
C LYS A 145 -13.32 -2.98 -1.21
N ARG A 146 -12.51 -2.43 -0.33
CA ARG A 146 -12.45 -2.76 1.10
C ARG A 146 -12.51 -1.51 1.96
N LYS A 147 -12.97 -1.69 3.21
CA LYS A 147 -12.86 -0.66 4.23
C LYS A 147 -11.39 -0.48 4.60
N ILE A 148 -10.98 0.77 4.71
CA ILE A 148 -9.64 1.15 5.18
C ILE A 148 -9.79 1.90 6.49
N PHE A 149 -9.06 1.44 7.49
CA PHE A 149 -8.96 2.05 8.80
C PHE A 149 -7.57 2.70 8.93
N VAL A 150 -7.55 4.01 9.07
CA VAL A 150 -6.31 4.78 9.21
C VAL A 150 -6.22 5.27 10.64
N THR A 151 -5.11 4.96 11.29
CA THR A 151 -4.80 5.50 12.63
C THR A 151 -4.06 6.82 12.51
N ASP A 152 -4.23 7.68 13.50
CA ASP A 152 -3.44 8.89 13.70
C ASP A 152 -2.11 8.62 14.43
N PHE A 153 -1.93 7.42 14.95
CA PHE A 153 -0.70 6.98 15.58
C PHE A 153 0.35 6.64 14.52
N GLN A 154 1.51 7.32 14.57
CA GLN A 154 2.49 7.29 13.48
C GLN A 154 3.34 6.01 13.42
N ASP A 155 3.45 5.26 14.52
CA ASP A 155 4.31 4.08 14.64
C ASP A 155 3.58 2.92 15.35
N MET A 156 2.81 2.20 14.58
CA MET A 156 2.07 1.04 15.08
C MET A 156 2.99 -0.13 15.47
N SER A 157 4.20 -0.20 14.91
CA SER A 157 5.19 -1.23 15.29
C SER A 157 5.69 -1.00 16.71
N SER A 158 6.08 0.24 17.06
CA SER A 158 6.44 0.61 18.44
C SER A 158 5.27 0.43 19.39
N TYR A 159 4.04 0.76 18.96
CA TYR A 159 2.85 0.54 19.77
C TYR A 159 2.61 -0.95 20.05
N GLY A 160 2.74 -1.80 19.05
CA GLY A 160 2.65 -3.26 19.21
C GLY A 160 3.71 -3.79 20.19
N SER A 161 4.94 -3.32 20.07
CA SER A 161 6.04 -3.68 20.97
C SER A 161 5.75 -3.26 22.42
N LEU A 162 5.20 -2.05 22.63
CA LEU A 162 4.74 -1.60 23.95
C LEU A 162 3.71 -2.54 24.54
N LEU A 163 2.68 -2.93 23.78
CA LEU A 163 1.63 -3.85 24.24
C LEU A 163 2.20 -5.22 24.64
N MET A 164 3.16 -5.74 23.87
CA MET A 164 3.83 -6.99 24.22
C MET A 164 4.72 -6.81 25.46
N GLY A 165 5.33 -5.64 25.65
CA GLY A 165 6.07 -5.28 26.87
C GLY A 165 5.19 -5.30 28.12
N LEU A 166 3.96 -4.78 28.04
CA LEU A 166 2.99 -4.84 29.15
C LEU A 166 2.66 -6.29 29.58
N LEU A 167 2.58 -7.19 28.61
CA LEU A 167 2.39 -8.63 28.88
C LEU A 167 3.65 -9.25 29.49
N GLY A 168 4.83 -8.93 28.96
CA GLY A 168 6.11 -9.44 29.49
C GLY A 168 6.38 -9.01 30.93
N MET A 169 6.06 -7.77 31.26
CA MET A 169 6.16 -7.24 32.64
C MET A 169 5.02 -7.69 33.55
N LYS A 170 4.08 -8.49 33.06
CA LYS A 170 2.89 -8.97 33.80
C LYS A 170 1.97 -7.82 34.30
N ILE A 171 2.05 -6.65 33.71
CA ILE A 171 1.10 -5.55 33.96
C ILE A 171 -0.27 -5.94 33.40
N GLU A 172 -0.30 -6.56 32.24
CA GLU A 172 -1.49 -7.17 31.66
C GLU A 172 -1.35 -8.71 31.68
N LYS A 173 -2.44 -9.40 31.97
CA LYS A 173 -2.41 -10.86 32.19
C LYS A 173 -2.44 -11.69 30.91
N ASN A 174 -3.03 -11.16 29.86
CA ASN A 174 -3.21 -11.89 28.61
C ASN A 174 -3.54 -10.98 27.42
N LEU A 175 -3.52 -11.54 26.20
CA LEU A 175 -3.81 -10.84 24.94
C LEU A 175 -5.24 -10.22 24.90
N LYS A 176 -6.21 -10.70 25.69
CA LYS A 176 -7.55 -10.09 25.73
C LYS A 176 -7.52 -8.74 26.46
N GLU A 177 -6.73 -8.65 27.52
CA GLU A 177 -6.64 -7.43 28.32
C GLU A 177 -5.97 -6.30 27.56
N ILE A 178 -4.98 -6.57 26.72
CA ILE A 178 -4.34 -5.52 25.90
C ILE A 178 -5.29 -4.93 24.84
N ARG A 179 -6.40 -5.62 24.51
CA ARG A 179 -7.41 -5.07 23.57
C ARG A 179 -8.14 -3.83 24.08
N LYS A 180 -8.04 -3.49 25.36
CA LYS A 180 -8.58 -2.23 25.90
C LYS A 180 -7.82 -1.01 25.40
N TYR A 181 -6.54 -1.17 25.03
CA TYR A 181 -5.70 -0.12 24.45
C TYR A 181 -6.01 0.03 22.96
N LYS A 182 -7.21 0.52 22.66
CA LYS A 182 -7.65 0.69 21.26
C LYS A 182 -7.19 2.03 20.73
N GLN A 183 -6.74 2.05 19.48
CA GLN A 183 -6.50 3.26 18.73
C GLN A 183 -7.80 3.79 18.12
N LYS A 184 -7.84 5.10 17.89
CA LYS A 184 -8.89 5.72 17.07
C LYS A 184 -8.54 5.56 15.61
N TYR A 185 -9.56 5.34 14.78
CA TYR A 185 -9.39 5.16 13.36
C TYR A 185 -10.32 6.07 12.57
N VAL A 186 -9.79 6.67 11.50
CA VAL A 186 -10.59 7.27 10.44
C VAL A 186 -10.95 6.18 9.44
N LEU A 187 -12.25 6.04 9.15
CA LEU A 187 -12.75 5.00 8.26
C LEU A 187 -13.00 5.53 6.85
N TYR A 188 -12.35 4.94 5.87
CA TYR A 188 -12.64 5.14 4.45
C TYR A 188 -13.43 3.95 3.91
N ARG A 189 -14.60 4.25 3.32
CA ARG A 189 -15.47 3.24 2.71
C ARG A 189 -15.36 3.28 1.20
N PRO A 190 -15.33 2.12 0.52
CA PRO A 190 -15.29 2.10 -0.94
C PRO A 190 -16.61 2.63 -1.52
N ASN A 191 -16.50 3.42 -2.58
CA ASN A 191 -17.63 3.73 -3.42
C ASN A 191 -17.80 2.60 -4.45
N LYS A 192 -18.92 1.89 -4.40
CA LYS A 192 -19.19 0.73 -5.26
C LYS A 192 -19.15 1.05 -6.76
N ASN A 193 -19.44 2.29 -7.13
CA ASN A 193 -19.49 2.76 -8.52
C ASN A 193 -18.16 3.34 -9.02
N LYS A 194 -17.13 3.40 -8.17
CA LYS A 194 -15.81 3.94 -8.53
C LYS A 194 -14.76 2.85 -8.43
N PHE A 195 -14.32 2.37 -9.58
CA PHE A 195 -13.14 1.52 -9.69
C PHE A 195 -12.15 2.19 -10.66
N PRO A 196 -10.83 2.18 -10.39
CA PRO A 196 -9.87 2.83 -11.27
C PRO A 196 -9.78 2.16 -12.63
N ASP A 197 -10.08 2.88 -13.71
CA ASP A 197 -9.98 2.35 -15.08
C ASP A 197 -8.56 1.93 -15.44
N ASN A 198 -7.56 2.64 -14.88
CA ASN A 198 -6.14 2.37 -15.10
C ASN A 198 -5.65 1.04 -14.51
N TYR A 199 -6.40 0.37 -13.61
CA TYR A 199 -5.93 -0.91 -13.06
C TYR A 199 -5.87 -2.02 -14.11
N LYS A 200 -6.83 -2.08 -15.03
CA LYS A 200 -6.77 -3.02 -16.16
C LYS A 200 -5.54 -2.77 -17.02
N LYS A 201 -5.29 -1.49 -17.33
CA LYS A 201 -4.11 -1.08 -18.11
C LYS A 201 -2.80 -1.37 -17.39
N TRP A 202 -2.76 -1.22 -16.04
CA TRP A 202 -1.65 -1.66 -15.21
C TRP A 202 -1.35 -3.15 -15.42
N GLN A 203 -2.36 -4.00 -15.33
CA GLN A 203 -2.20 -5.44 -15.54
C GLN A 203 -1.78 -5.79 -16.97
N GLU A 204 -2.26 -5.05 -17.98
CA GLU A 204 -1.83 -5.22 -19.38
C GLU A 204 -0.36 -4.83 -19.55
N VAL A 205 0.07 -3.72 -18.99
CA VAL A 205 1.49 -3.28 -19.02
C VAL A 205 2.38 -4.30 -18.33
N LEU A 206 1.99 -4.82 -17.18
CA LEU A 206 2.77 -5.86 -16.52
C LEU A 206 2.89 -7.13 -17.37
N ARG A 207 1.80 -7.61 -17.95
CA ARG A 207 1.82 -8.80 -18.82
C ARG A 207 2.69 -8.62 -20.06
N ASN A 208 2.64 -7.45 -20.68
CA ASN A 208 3.30 -7.21 -21.97
C ASN A 208 4.80 -6.94 -21.82
N PHE A 209 5.25 -6.40 -20.68
CA PHE A 209 6.63 -5.91 -20.52
C PHE A 209 7.41 -6.60 -19.41
N TYR A 210 6.75 -7.34 -18.50
CA TYR A 210 7.39 -7.91 -17.33
C TYR A 210 7.12 -9.40 -17.12
N LEU A 211 5.94 -9.90 -17.46
CA LEU A 211 5.51 -11.29 -17.25
C LEU A 211 5.52 -12.08 -18.55
#